data_583d3a61353241f64f5fa7eb3cdbca97
#
_entry.id   583d3a61353241f64f5fa7eb3cdbca97
#
_cell.length_a   1.000
_cell.length_b   1.000
_cell.length_c   1.000
_cell.angle_alpha   90.00
_cell.angle_beta   90.00
_cell.angle_gamma   90.00
#
_symmetry.space_group_name_H-M   'P 1'
#
loop_
_entity.id
_entity.type
_entity.pdbx_description
1 polymer ?
#
loop_
_entity_poly.entity_id
_entity_poly.type
_entity_poly.pdbx_seq_one_letter_code
_entity_poly.pdbx_strand_id
1 'polypeptide(L)'
;MDNQKNEKVVSDNGIILEKLKKVQELKDAGIEPYGRKFEKINSAEEIGKYDETSDKVFKTAGRIVAFRRMGKNGFGHIQDETGRVQYYVKKDEVGEEAFEIYKLLGVGDFIGLEGTLFRTQTGELTLRATSFEVLSKNIRPLPEKFHGLTDIEIRYRQRYIDLVMNKEVMETMKTRFGIVKYIRNFLEERGFTEVETPMMHPIPGGANAKPFETHHNALDMELYLRIAPELYLKRLLVGGFEKVFEINRSFRNEGISVRHNPEFTMMELYQAYADYEDMMNLTEDIIYSLTEKLHKTTEIEYEGQPVSMEKPWARIPMKVAVKNVTGYDIDAITTDEEAILKAKELGIPLDKNKTYTKFGLLNLIFEE
;
A
#
# COMPACT_ATOMS: atom_id res chain seq x y z
N MET A 1 -9.47 -14.03 28.20
CA MET A 1 -9.39 -13.04 27.10
C MET A 1 -10.41 -11.90 27.23
N ASP A 2 -11.60 -12.11 27.82
CA ASP A 2 -12.62 -11.04 27.94
C ASP A 2 -12.30 -9.98 29.00
N ASN A 3 -11.68 -10.33 30.13
CA ASN A 3 -11.33 -9.34 31.16
C ASN A 3 -10.29 -8.31 30.68
N GLN A 4 -9.26 -8.72 29.93
CA GLN A 4 -8.26 -7.79 29.40
C GLN A 4 -8.82 -6.86 28.34
N LYS A 5 -9.78 -7.33 27.53
CA LYS A 5 -10.50 -6.47 26.56
C LYS A 5 -11.37 -5.44 27.28
N ASN A 6 -12.05 -5.82 28.33
CA ASN A 6 -12.89 -4.90 29.10
C ASN A 6 -12.07 -3.84 29.86
N GLU A 7 -10.96 -4.20 30.48
CA GLU A 7 -10.05 -3.27 31.15
C GLU A 7 -9.45 -2.25 30.16
N LYS A 8 -9.06 -2.70 28.95
CA LYS A 8 -8.53 -1.81 27.91
C LYS A 8 -9.59 -0.84 27.39
N VAL A 9 -10.82 -1.27 27.18
CA VAL A 9 -11.94 -0.39 26.76
C VAL A 9 -12.27 0.66 27.81
N VAL A 10 -12.23 0.32 29.09
CA VAL A 10 -12.46 1.27 30.21
C VAL A 10 -11.30 2.27 30.28
N SER A 11 -10.06 1.83 30.14
CA SER A 11 -8.88 2.70 30.09
C SER A 11 -8.90 3.66 28.91
N ASP A 12 -9.23 3.18 27.70
CA ASP A 12 -9.33 4.01 26.50
C ASP A 12 -10.43 5.07 26.62
N ASN A 13 -11.57 4.75 27.23
CA ASN A 13 -12.63 5.72 27.49
C ASN A 13 -12.18 6.85 28.43
N GLY A 14 -11.40 6.55 29.47
CA GLY A 14 -10.81 7.55 30.36
C GLY A 14 -9.88 8.52 29.62
N ILE A 15 -9.00 7.99 28.77
CA ILE A 15 -8.07 8.78 27.94
C ILE A 15 -8.86 9.66 26.95
N ILE A 16 -9.88 9.12 26.31
CA ILE A 16 -10.73 9.85 25.37
C ILE A 16 -11.42 11.03 26.08
N LEU A 17 -11.98 10.81 27.27
CA LEU A 17 -12.64 11.86 28.05
C LEU A 17 -11.65 12.97 28.45
N GLU A 18 -10.43 12.64 28.88
CA GLU A 18 -9.40 13.63 29.17
C GLU A 18 -9.03 14.46 27.93
N LYS A 19 -8.87 13.81 26.78
CA LYS A 19 -8.58 14.49 25.52
C LYS A 19 -9.73 15.38 25.07
N LEU A 20 -10.98 14.94 25.24
CA LEU A 20 -12.17 15.77 24.95
C LEU A 20 -12.24 17.00 25.85
N LYS A 21 -11.86 16.87 27.13
CA LYS A 21 -11.75 18.02 28.04
C LYS A 21 -10.72 19.04 27.52
N LYS A 22 -9.55 18.60 27.09
CA LYS A 22 -8.52 19.47 26.49
C LYS A 22 -9.01 20.14 25.19
N VAL A 23 -9.84 19.45 24.39
CA VAL A 23 -10.52 20.05 23.23
C VAL A 23 -11.43 21.19 23.65
N GLN A 24 -12.21 21.02 24.74
CA GLN A 24 -13.07 22.07 25.25
C GLN A 24 -12.26 23.25 25.80
N GLU A 25 -11.21 22.99 26.56
CA GLU A 25 -10.31 24.03 27.09
C GLU A 25 -9.67 24.87 25.95
N LEU A 26 -9.31 24.25 24.81
CA LEU A 26 -8.83 24.97 23.61
C LEU A 26 -9.92 25.88 23.04
N LYS A 27 -11.15 25.39 22.90
CA LYS A 27 -12.31 26.19 22.44
C LYS A 27 -12.60 27.36 23.34
N ASP A 28 -12.58 27.16 24.66
CA ASP A 28 -12.80 28.20 25.67
C ASP A 28 -11.72 29.28 25.62
N ALA A 29 -10.47 28.90 25.21
CA ALA A 29 -9.38 29.82 24.92
C ALA A 29 -9.45 30.45 23.51
N GLY A 30 -10.52 30.26 22.76
CA GLY A 30 -10.69 30.80 21.40
C GLY A 30 -9.87 30.12 20.32
N ILE A 31 -9.31 28.94 20.61
CA ILE A 31 -8.53 28.15 19.65
C ILE A 31 -9.41 27.10 18.99
N GLU A 32 -9.53 27.15 17.65
CA GLU A 32 -10.18 26.09 16.89
C GLU A 32 -9.31 24.82 16.91
N PRO A 33 -9.80 23.70 17.49
CA PRO A 33 -9.00 22.49 17.66
C PRO A 33 -8.89 21.63 16.40
N TYR A 34 -9.58 21.98 15.32
CA TYR A 34 -9.61 21.21 14.07
C TYR A 34 -9.60 22.11 12.83
N GLY A 35 -8.91 21.65 11.81
CA GLY A 35 -9.17 22.05 10.43
C GLY A 35 -8.91 23.51 10.06
N ARG A 36 -7.69 24.03 10.27
CA ARG A 36 -7.31 25.31 9.68
C ARG A 36 -6.20 25.15 8.62
N LYS A 37 -6.15 26.13 7.70
CA LYS A 37 -5.05 26.22 6.74
C LYS A 37 -3.76 26.59 7.48
N PHE A 38 -2.70 25.84 7.22
CA PHE A 38 -1.34 26.16 7.62
C PHE A 38 -0.44 26.05 6.40
N GLU A 39 0.36 27.08 6.15
CA GLU A 39 1.31 27.08 5.06
C GLU A 39 2.60 26.41 5.52
N LYS A 40 2.74 25.12 5.23
CA LYS A 40 3.94 24.35 5.47
C LYS A 40 4.95 24.63 4.35
N ILE A 41 6.10 25.24 4.69
CA ILE A 41 7.14 25.60 3.74
C ILE A 41 8.21 24.51 3.66
N ASN A 42 8.58 23.92 4.80
CA ASN A 42 9.69 22.97 4.89
C ASN A 42 9.21 21.60 5.33
N SER A 43 9.67 20.56 4.66
CA SER A 43 9.50 19.17 5.09
C SER A 43 10.52 18.78 6.16
N ALA A 44 10.26 17.66 6.85
CA ALA A 44 11.20 17.13 7.84
C ALA A 44 12.55 16.73 7.20
N GLU A 45 12.50 16.15 6.00
CA GLU A 45 13.72 15.81 5.24
C GLU A 45 14.53 17.03 4.84
N GLU A 46 13.86 18.11 4.39
CA GLU A 46 14.53 19.36 4.04
C GLU A 46 15.21 19.97 5.26
N ILE A 47 14.53 20.04 6.41
CA ILE A 47 15.11 20.55 7.65
C ILE A 47 16.35 19.74 8.04
N GLY A 48 16.31 18.43 7.90
CA GLY A 48 17.43 17.54 8.21
C GLY A 48 18.69 17.76 7.38
N LYS A 49 18.60 18.50 6.27
CA LYS A 49 19.75 18.86 5.39
C LYS A 49 20.50 20.14 5.85
N TYR A 50 19.95 20.84 6.84
CA TYR A 50 20.58 22.06 7.39
C TYR A 50 21.36 21.76 8.66
N ASP A 51 22.20 22.70 9.06
CA ASP A 51 22.91 22.70 10.34
C ASP A 51 22.37 23.81 11.27
N GLU A 52 22.85 23.84 12.50
CA GLU A 52 22.48 24.82 13.52
C GLU A 52 22.99 26.22 13.25
N THR A 53 23.90 26.40 12.31
CA THR A 53 24.48 27.73 11.97
C THR A 53 23.58 28.51 11.01
N SER A 54 22.48 27.90 10.55
CA SER A 54 21.52 28.55 9.66
C SER A 54 20.64 29.52 10.43
N ASP A 55 20.74 30.82 10.12
CA ASP A 55 19.82 31.87 10.60
C ASP A 55 18.46 31.84 9.92
N LYS A 56 18.24 30.86 9.06
CA LYS A 56 16.97 30.66 8.34
C LYS A 56 15.87 30.30 9.31
N VAL A 57 14.72 30.94 9.13
CA VAL A 57 13.49 30.59 9.79
C VAL A 57 12.82 29.45 9.01
N PHE A 58 12.45 28.38 9.70
CA PHE A 58 11.78 27.20 9.15
C PHE A 58 10.32 27.22 9.59
N LYS A 59 9.45 26.89 8.66
CA LYS A 59 8.01 26.75 8.90
C LYS A 59 7.55 25.35 8.47
N THR A 60 7.21 24.52 9.46
CA THR A 60 6.91 23.12 9.25
C THR A 60 5.71 22.67 10.05
N ALA A 61 5.12 21.53 9.69
CA ALA A 61 4.00 20.94 10.40
C ALA A 61 4.07 19.42 10.35
N GLY A 62 3.55 18.79 11.39
CA GLY A 62 3.49 17.33 11.46
C GLY A 62 2.69 16.82 12.66
N ARG A 63 2.56 15.51 12.73
CA ARG A 63 1.95 14.82 13.87
C ARG A 63 2.95 14.72 15.01
N ILE A 64 2.57 15.11 16.21
CA ILE A 64 3.36 14.90 17.43
C ILE A 64 3.44 13.39 17.69
N VAL A 65 4.66 12.84 17.60
CA VAL A 65 4.94 11.42 17.83
C VAL A 65 5.73 11.17 19.11
N ALA A 66 6.32 12.21 19.69
CA ALA A 66 6.88 12.24 21.03
C ALA A 66 6.60 13.60 21.66
N PHE A 67 6.27 13.61 22.95
CA PHE A 67 5.91 14.81 23.70
C PHE A 67 6.45 14.68 25.13
N ARG A 68 7.30 15.60 25.53
CA ARG A 68 7.84 15.68 26.89
C ARG A 68 7.84 17.13 27.35
N ARG A 69 7.30 17.35 28.52
CA ARG A 69 7.25 18.68 29.16
C ARG A 69 8.03 18.66 30.46
N MET A 70 8.86 19.66 30.66
CA MET A 70 9.68 19.84 31.86
C MET A 70 9.65 21.31 32.29
N GLY A 71 8.81 21.62 33.30
CA GLY A 71 8.64 22.98 33.82
C GLY A 71 8.20 23.95 32.73
N LYS A 72 9.07 24.93 32.41
CA LYS A 72 8.85 25.97 31.38
C LYS A 72 9.29 25.56 29.98
N ASN A 73 9.68 24.30 29.76
CA ASN A 73 10.23 23.80 28.53
C ASN A 73 9.41 22.62 28.02
N GLY A 74 9.35 22.46 26.71
CA GLY A 74 8.78 21.32 26.03
C GLY A 74 9.68 20.82 24.91
N PHE A 75 9.88 19.50 24.85
CA PHE A 75 10.52 18.80 23.75
C PHE A 75 9.56 17.82 23.13
N GLY A 76 9.69 17.63 21.86
CA GLY A 76 8.92 16.61 21.17
C GLY A 76 9.48 16.32 19.78
N HIS A 77 8.85 15.37 19.13
CA HIS A 77 9.10 15.11 17.72
C HIS A 77 7.79 15.25 16.95
N ILE A 78 7.84 15.95 15.84
CA ILE A 78 6.80 15.87 14.82
C ILE A 78 7.25 14.94 13.71
N GLN A 79 6.28 14.30 13.09
CA GLN A 79 6.47 13.44 11.91
C GLN A 79 5.58 13.93 10.80
N ASP A 80 6.17 14.09 9.62
CA ASP A 80 5.46 14.27 8.36
C ASP A 80 5.67 13.05 7.43
N GLU A 81 5.29 13.18 6.17
CA GLU A 81 5.46 12.12 5.16
C GLU A 81 6.94 11.80 4.88
N THR A 82 7.84 12.76 5.06
CA THR A 82 9.26 12.68 4.67
C THR A 82 10.17 12.25 5.81
N GLY A 83 9.75 12.47 7.07
CA GLY A 83 10.61 12.13 8.21
C GLY A 83 10.13 12.67 9.54
N ARG A 84 11.10 12.81 10.46
CA ARG A 84 10.88 13.33 11.81
C ARG A 84 11.81 14.50 12.08
N VAL A 85 11.30 15.49 12.82
CA VAL A 85 12.06 16.62 13.34
C VAL A 85 11.82 16.74 14.83
N GLN A 86 12.91 16.86 15.60
CA GLN A 86 12.80 17.26 17.00
C GLN A 86 12.45 18.74 17.07
N TYR A 87 11.59 19.11 18.01
CA TYR A 87 11.29 20.50 18.30
C TYR A 87 11.42 20.82 19.79
N TYR A 88 11.68 22.09 20.07
CA TYR A 88 11.80 22.64 21.41
C TYR A 88 10.93 23.89 21.53
N VAL A 89 10.06 23.92 22.56
CA VAL A 89 9.21 25.06 22.91
C VAL A 89 9.60 25.56 24.30
N LYS A 90 9.92 26.85 24.42
CA LYS A 90 10.25 27.48 25.68
C LYS A 90 9.26 28.59 26.00
N LYS A 91 8.74 28.62 27.25
CA LYS A 91 7.73 29.59 27.71
C LYS A 91 8.16 31.03 27.42
N ASP A 92 9.45 31.35 27.72
CA ASP A 92 10.00 32.70 27.55
C ASP A 92 10.12 33.14 26.09
N GLU A 93 10.08 32.20 25.13
CA GLU A 93 10.18 32.45 23.67
C GLU A 93 8.81 32.54 23.00
N VAL A 94 7.89 31.63 23.34
CA VAL A 94 6.57 31.63 22.74
C VAL A 94 5.54 32.48 23.48
N GLY A 95 5.85 32.91 24.70
CA GLY A 95 4.96 33.66 25.57
C GLY A 95 4.14 32.79 26.52
N GLU A 96 3.60 33.40 27.56
CA GLU A 96 2.87 32.68 28.61
C GLU A 96 1.56 32.04 28.11
N GLU A 97 0.75 32.82 27.41
CA GLU A 97 -0.54 32.38 26.88
C GLU A 97 -0.37 31.21 25.89
N ALA A 98 0.56 31.34 24.94
CA ALA A 98 0.85 30.26 24.00
C ALA A 98 1.37 29.01 24.72
N PHE A 99 2.19 29.17 25.77
CA PHE A 99 2.67 28.02 26.52
C PHE A 99 1.57 27.28 27.29
N GLU A 100 0.55 27.99 27.79
CA GLU A 100 -0.64 27.34 28.39
C GLU A 100 -1.38 26.52 27.33
N ILE A 101 -1.55 27.02 26.11
CA ILE A 101 -2.11 26.24 24.98
C ILE A 101 -1.25 25.02 24.66
N TYR A 102 0.08 25.16 24.67
CA TYR A 102 1.00 24.05 24.45
C TYR A 102 0.79 22.89 25.44
N LYS A 103 0.42 23.19 26.69
CA LYS A 103 0.13 22.16 27.72
C LYS A 103 -1.07 21.27 27.38
N LEU A 104 -1.99 21.75 26.55
CA LEU A 104 -3.18 21.01 26.12
C LEU A 104 -2.87 20.04 24.97
N LEU A 105 -1.67 20.11 24.37
CA LEU A 105 -1.24 19.22 23.33
C LEU A 105 -0.75 17.87 23.88
N GLY A 106 -0.64 16.91 22.99
CA GLY A 106 -0.13 15.58 23.29
C GLY A 106 0.18 14.75 22.06
N VAL A 107 0.63 13.53 22.28
CA VAL A 107 0.94 12.58 21.20
C VAL A 107 -0.30 12.30 20.36
N GLY A 108 -0.13 12.38 19.05
CA GLY A 108 -1.18 12.20 18.04
C GLY A 108 -1.73 13.51 17.49
N ASP A 109 -1.59 14.64 18.19
CA ASP A 109 -2.03 15.95 17.70
C ASP A 109 -1.18 16.41 16.51
N PHE A 110 -1.73 17.27 15.66
CA PHE A 110 -0.99 17.98 14.63
C PHE A 110 -0.68 19.40 15.08
N ILE A 111 0.55 19.81 14.85
CA ILE A 111 1.05 21.14 15.19
C ILE A 111 1.82 21.73 14.01
N GLY A 112 1.63 23.03 13.77
CA GLY A 112 2.50 23.84 12.94
C GLY A 112 3.53 24.54 13.82
N LEU A 113 4.77 24.67 13.35
CA LEU A 113 5.90 25.24 14.05
C LEU A 113 6.64 26.21 13.15
N GLU A 114 7.06 27.32 13.73
CA GLU A 114 7.97 28.27 13.09
C GLU A 114 9.14 28.58 14.04
N GLY A 115 10.37 28.61 13.52
CA GLY A 115 11.53 28.86 14.34
C GLY A 115 12.86 28.61 13.65
N THR A 116 13.95 28.61 14.41
CA THR A 116 15.32 28.41 13.95
C THR A 116 15.88 27.07 14.41
N LEU A 117 16.99 26.63 13.82
CA LEU A 117 17.64 25.39 14.21
C LEU A 117 18.71 25.58 15.27
N PHE A 118 18.89 24.59 16.12
CA PHE A 118 20.03 24.45 17.03
C PHE A 118 20.32 22.97 17.29
N ARG A 119 21.50 22.65 17.81
CA ARG A 119 21.78 21.30 18.31
C ARG A 119 21.64 21.24 19.81
N THR A 120 21.00 20.20 20.28
CA THR A 120 20.95 19.90 21.72
C THR A 120 22.32 19.46 22.23
N GLN A 121 22.48 19.38 23.55
CA GLN A 121 23.70 18.84 24.17
C GLN A 121 24.05 17.41 23.72
N THR A 122 23.04 16.65 23.30
CA THR A 122 23.21 15.29 22.74
C THR A 122 23.49 15.28 21.24
N GLY A 123 23.59 16.44 20.60
CA GLY A 123 23.90 16.59 19.17
C GLY A 123 22.69 16.48 18.23
N GLU A 124 21.46 16.32 18.74
CA GLU A 124 20.28 16.21 17.90
C GLU A 124 19.86 17.58 17.33
N LEU A 125 19.69 17.64 15.99
CA LEU A 125 19.21 18.84 15.29
C LEU A 125 17.75 19.10 15.67
N THR A 126 17.48 20.29 16.19
CA THR A 126 16.21 20.63 16.83
C THR A 126 15.69 21.98 16.35
N LEU A 127 14.41 22.05 16.00
CA LEU A 127 13.72 23.28 15.70
C LEU A 127 13.34 23.99 17.02
N ARG A 128 13.98 25.14 17.30
CA ARG A 128 13.60 26.04 18.38
C ARG A 128 12.42 26.87 17.93
N ALA A 129 11.23 26.55 18.43
CA ALA A 129 10.01 27.21 18.04
C ALA A 129 9.90 28.61 18.66
N THR A 130 9.76 29.61 17.81
CA THR A 130 9.38 30.99 18.18
C THR A 130 7.87 31.17 18.20
N SER A 131 7.16 30.37 17.40
CA SER A 131 5.69 30.28 17.41
C SER A 131 5.22 28.88 17.05
N PHE A 132 3.97 28.58 17.39
CA PHE A 132 3.29 27.36 16.97
C PHE A 132 1.79 27.57 16.80
N GLU A 133 1.16 26.68 16.04
CA GLU A 133 -0.28 26.64 15.87
C GLU A 133 -0.82 25.22 16.11
N VAL A 134 -1.96 25.11 16.78
CA VAL A 134 -2.72 23.86 16.91
C VAL A 134 -3.47 23.64 15.60
N LEU A 135 -3.18 22.54 14.90
CA LEU A 135 -3.79 22.25 13.61
C LEU A 135 -4.91 21.19 13.72
N SER A 136 -4.69 20.17 14.53
CA SER A 136 -5.72 19.16 14.77
C SER A 136 -5.47 18.39 16.06
N LYS A 137 -6.52 18.19 16.85
CA LYS A 137 -6.49 17.36 18.05
C LYS A 137 -6.74 15.89 17.72
N ASN A 138 -5.96 15.04 18.32
CA ASN A 138 -6.19 13.61 18.33
C ASN A 138 -6.99 13.20 19.58
N ILE A 139 -8.14 12.56 19.40
CA ILE A 139 -9.02 12.14 20.51
C ILE A 139 -8.75 10.69 20.90
N ARG A 140 -8.65 9.79 19.92
CA ARG A 140 -8.41 8.37 20.20
C ARG A 140 -6.93 8.12 20.47
N PRO A 141 -6.58 7.35 21.52
CA PRO A 141 -5.19 6.99 21.76
C PRO A 141 -4.62 6.22 20.55
N LEU A 142 -3.37 6.51 20.22
CA LEU A 142 -2.61 5.68 19.29
C LEU A 142 -2.20 4.38 19.99
N PRO A 143 -2.04 3.26 19.27
CA PRO A 143 -1.48 2.03 19.81
C PRO A 143 -0.13 2.28 20.49
N GLU A 144 0.23 1.44 21.48
CA GLU A 144 1.49 1.57 22.20
C GLU A 144 2.70 1.42 21.27
N LYS A 145 3.68 2.32 21.42
CA LYS A 145 4.85 2.42 20.54
C LYS A 145 5.79 1.19 20.56
N PHE A 146 5.83 0.45 21.64
CA PHE A 146 6.85 -0.59 21.85
C PHE A 146 6.70 -1.83 20.96
N HIS A 147 5.50 -2.08 20.47
CA HIS A 147 5.22 -3.27 19.64
C HIS A 147 4.65 -2.92 18.26
N GLY A 148 4.46 -1.63 17.95
CA GLY A 148 3.77 -1.21 16.74
C GLY A 148 2.33 -1.75 16.69
N LEU A 149 1.74 -1.71 15.52
CA LEU A 149 0.49 -2.41 15.22
C LEU A 149 0.87 -3.75 14.58
N THR A 150 0.88 -4.84 15.36
CA THR A 150 1.33 -6.16 14.91
C THR A 150 0.22 -7.05 14.39
N ASP A 151 -1.02 -6.84 14.87
CA ASP A 151 -2.17 -7.60 14.40
C ASP A 151 -2.49 -7.30 12.92
N ILE A 152 -2.34 -8.32 12.08
CA ILE A 152 -2.47 -8.19 10.63
C ILE A 152 -3.88 -7.74 10.22
N GLU A 153 -4.93 -8.26 10.85
CA GLU A 153 -6.31 -7.88 10.56
C GLU A 153 -6.58 -6.40 10.91
N ILE A 154 -6.08 -5.95 12.05
CA ILE A 154 -6.22 -4.54 12.45
C ILE A 154 -5.42 -3.65 11.49
N ARG A 155 -4.20 -4.06 11.07
CA ARG A 155 -3.38 -3.33 10.10
C ARG A 155 -4.11 -3.15 8.75
N TYR A 156 -4.79 -4.16 8.28
CA TYR A 156 -5.58 -4.08 7.03
C TYR A 156 -6.85 -3.24 7.20
N ARG A 157 -7.58 -3.41 8.30
CA ARG A 157 -8.84 -2.69 8.54
C ARG A 157 -8.64 -1.23 8.91
N GLN A 158 -7.54 -0.92 9.59
CA GLN A 158 -7.19 0.44 10.03
C GLN A 158 -5.86 0.88 9.42
N ARG A 159 -5.76 0.82 8.10
CA ARG A 159 -4.55 1.16 7.35
C ARG A 159 -3.98 2.54 7.71
N TYR A 160 -4.85 3.51 8.03
CA TYR A 160 -4.43 4.84 8.47
C TYR A 160 -3.69 4.82 9.82
N ILE A 161 -4.01 3.90 10.71
CA ILE A 161 -3.25 3.69 11.96
C ILE A 161 -1.93 2.97 11.67
N ASP A 162 -1.97 1.95 10.82
CA ASP A 162 -0.78 1.22 10.38
C ASP A 162 0.27 2.16 9.76
N LEU A 163 -0.15 3.11 8.92
CA LEU A 163 0.71 4.15 8.34
C LEU A 163 1.32 5.10 9.38
N VAL A 164 0.62 5.35 10.50
CA VAL A 164 1.15 6.17 11.60
C VAL A 164 2.18 5.40 12.42
N MET A 165 1.96 4.11 12.64
CA MET A 165 2.74 3.30 13.56
C MET A 165 3.94 2.61 12.90
N ASN A 166 3.78 2.16 11.66
CA ASN A 166 4.74 1.33 10.94
C ASN A 166 5.29 2.09 9.72
N LYS A 167 6.55 2.53 9.82
CA LYS A 167 7.20 3.36 8.80
C LYS A 167 7.33 2.67 7.44
N GLU A 168 7.64 1.38 7.48
CA GLU A 168 7.83 0.53 6.30
C GLU A 168 6.57 0.44 5.42
N VAL A 169 5.39 0.63 6.00
CA VAL A 169 4.12 0.58 5.26
C VAL A 169 4.01 1.74 4.26
N MET A 170 4.44 2.93 4.66
CA MET A 170 4.48 4.09 3.76
C MET A 170 5.41 3.85 2.58
N GLU A 171 6.62 3.32 2.84
CA GLU A 171 7.59 3.02 1.79
C GLU A 171 7.08 1.92 0.85
N THR A 172 6.48 0.87 1.39
CA THR A 172 5.85 -0.19 0.59
C THR A 172 4.75 0.37 -0.32
N MET A 173 3.91 1.27 0.19
CA MET A 173 2.87 1.91 -0.63
C MET A 173 3.44 2.82 -1.71
N LYS A 174 4.45 3.64 -1.37
CA LYS A 174 5.13 4.50 -2.34
C LYS A 174 5.80 3.68 -3.44
N THR A 175 6.46 2.57 -3.07
CA THR A 175 7.05 1.63 -4.02
C THR A 175 5.98 1.06 -4.96
N ARG A 176 4.86 0.57 -4.41
CA ARG A 176 3.74 0.08 -5.22
C ARG A 176 3.23 1.13 -6.21
N PHE A 177 3.02 2.37 -5.76
CA PHE A 177 2.55 3.45 -6.64
C PHE A 177 3.59 3.80 -7.70
N GLY A 178 4.87 3.76 -7.32
CA GLY A 178 6.00 3.94 -8.24
C GLY A 178 6.05 2.85 -9.31
N ILE A 179 5.80 1.59 -8.96
CA ILE A 179 5.72 0.44 -9.88
C ILE A 179 4.60 0.68 -10.92
N VAL A 180 3.39 0.99 -10.47
CA VAL A 180 2.25 1.22 -11.37
C VAL A 180 2.52 2.40 -12.32
N LYS A 181 3.08 3.49 -11.80
CA LYS A 181 3.48 4.64 -12.62
C LYS A 181 4.55 4.28 -13.65
N TYR A 182 5.52 3.46 -13.25
CA TYR A 182 6.57 3.01 -14.15
C TYR A 182 6.03 2.16 -15.30
N ILE A 183 5.17 1.17 -14.99
CA ILE A 183 4.55 0.30 -16.01
C ILE A 183 3.74 1.14 -17.01
N ARG A 184 2.97 2.10 -16.52
CA ARG A 184 2.20 3.02 -17.36
C ARG A 184 3.11 3.76 -18.34
N ASN A 185 4.13 4.44 -17.85
CA ASN A 185 5.07 5.18 -18.70
C ASN A 185 5.80 4.27 -19.70
N PHE A 186 6.21 3.07 -19.24
CA PHE A 186 6.89 2.09 -20.07
C PHE A 186 6.06 1.63 -21.26
N LEU A 187 4.75 1.43 -21.06
CA LEU A 187 3.83 1.03 -22.12
C LEU A 187 3.50 2.21 -23.07
N GLU A 188 3.27 3.41 -22.52
CA GLU A 188 3.03 4.62 -23.32
C GLU A 188 4.22 4.94 -24.24
N GLU A 189 5.46 4.85 -23.74
CA GLU A 189 6.69 5.03 -24.53
C GLU A 189 6.83 4.03 -25.68
N ARG A 190 6.12 2.88 -25.59
CA ARG A 190 6.06 1.86 -26.66
C ARG A 190 4.83 1.96 -27.55
N GLY A 191 4.09 3.06 -27.42
CA GLY A 191 2.94 3.37 -28.26
C GLY A 191 1.65 2.66 -27.83
N PHE A 192 1.59 2.12 -26.63
CA PHE A 192 0.32 1.66 -26.07
C PHE A 192 -0.51 2.85 -25.59
N THR A 193 -1.80 2.80 -25.84
CA THR A 193 -2.77 3.77 -25.34
C THR A 193 -3.42 3.21 -24.07
N GLU A 194 -3.36 3.96 -22.96
CA GLU A 194 -4.15 3.63 -21.77
C GLU A 194 -5.61 3.94 -22.02
N VAL A 195 -6.48 2.99 -21.73
CA VAL A 195 -7.91 3.12 -21.92
C VAL A 195 -8.68 2.73 -20.66
N GLU A 196 -9.91 3.19 -20.57
CA GLU A 196 -10.86 2.79 -19.53
C GLU A 196 -12.06 2.11 -20.19
N THR A 197 -12.39 0.92 -19.70
CA THR A 197 -13.55 0.15 -20.17
C THR A 197 -14.57 -0.03 -19.05
N PRO A 198 -15.83 -0.38 -19.37
CA PRO A 198 -16.87 -0.54 -18.35
C PRO A 198 -16.49 -1.55 -17.25
N MET A 199 -16.81 -1.22 -16.00
CA MET A 199 -16.67 -2.15 -14.86
C MET A 199 -17.93 -2.98 -14.63
N MET A 200 -19.09 -2.51 -15.09
CA MET A 200 -20.35 -3.27 -15.05
C MET A 200 -20.66 -3.85 -16.42
N HIS A 201 -20.72 -5.15 -16.48
CA HIS A 201 -20.92 -5.91 -17.71
C HIS A 201 -22.30 -6.55 -17.74
N PRO A 202 -23.00 -6.56 -18.88
CA PRO A 202 -24.25 -7.30 -19.02
C PRO A 202 -24.02 -8.82 -19.09
N ILE A 203 -22.81 -9.23 -19.49
CA ILE A 203 -22.41 -10.66 -19.57
C ILE A 203 -21.00 -10.76 -18.98
N PRO A 204 -20.79 -11.58 -17.95
CA PRO A 204 -19.46 -11.79 -17.39
C PRO A 204 -18.60 -12.60 -18.39
N GLY A 205 -17.30 -12.27 -18.47
CA GLY A 205 -16.39 -12.98 -19.38
C GLY A 205 -14.96 -12.46 -19.28
N GLY A 206 -14.05 -13.10 -20.04
CA GLY A 206 -12.62 -12.78 -20.06
C GLY A 206 -11.79 -13.50 -19.00
N ALA A 207 -12.42 -14.27 -18.11
CA ALA A 207 -11.74 -15.10 -17.12
C ALA A 207 -12.68 -16.23 -16.67
N ASN A 208 -12.10 -17.24 -16.02
CA ASN A 208 -12.88 -18.30 -15.35
C ASN A 208 -12.98 -18.00 -13.86
N ALA A 209 -13.92 -17.11 -13.49
CA ALA A 209 -14.14 -16.69 -12.11
C ALA A 209 -15.63 -16.40 -11.85
N LYS A 210 -16.04 -16.46 -10.59
CA LYS A 210 -17.40 -16.13 -10.19
C LYS A 210 -17.55 -14.61 -10.07
N PRO A 211 -18.51 -13.95 -10.78
CA PRO A 211 -18.73 -12.52 -10.70
C PRO A 211 -19.50 -12.12 -9.44
N PHE A 212 -19.43 -10.84 -9.06
CA PHE A 212 -20.44 -10.18 -8.24
C PHE A 212 -21.59 -9.72 -9.11
N GLU A 213 -22.80 -9.91 -8.65
CA GLU A 213 -24.04 -9.56 -9.35
C GLU A 213 -24.62 -8.28 -8.76
N THR A 214 -25.22 -7.45 -9.59
CA THR A 214 -25.93 -6.23 -9.20
C THR A 214 -27.10 -5.96 -10.15
N HIS A 215 -28.00 -5.04 -9.80
CA HIS A 215 -29.16 -4.70 -10.59
C HIS A 215 -29.19 -3.22 -10.96
N HIS A 216 -29.41 -2.91 -12.24
CA HIS A 216 -29.57 -1.54 -12.74
C HIS A 216 -31.05 -1.15 -12.68
N ASN A 217 -31.44 -0.39 -11.66
CA ASN A 217 -32.86 -0.06 -11.39
C ASN A 217 -33.57 0.65 -12.55
N ALA A 218 -32.91 1.60 -13.23
CA ALA A 218 -33.55 2.37 -14.28
C ALA A 218 -33.76 1.59 -15.60
N LEU A 219 -32.95 0.56 -15.82
CA LEU A 219 -33.05 -0.28 -17.02
C LEU A 219 -33.67 -1.66 -16.71
N ASP A 220 -33.97 -1.94 -15.44
CA ASP A 220 -34.49 -3.21 -14.94
C ASP A 220 -33.71 -4.40 -15.50
N MET A 221 -32.37 -4.36 -15.32
CA MET A 221 -31.50 -5.40 -15.87
C MET A 221 -30.41 -5.82 -14.88
N GLU A 222 -30.05 -7.10 -14.92
CA GLU A 222 -28.92 -7.65 -14.19
C GLU A 222 -27.61 -7.21 -14.82
N LEU A 223 -26.65 -6.84 -13.97
CA LEU A 223 -25.29 -6.51 -14.33
C LEU A 223 -24.32 -7.28 -13.44
N TYR A 224 -23.10 -7.42 -13.92
CA TYR A 224 -22.02 -8.11 -13.26
C TYR A 224 -20.81 -7.17 -13.11
N LEU A 225 -20.19 -7.14 -11.93
CA LEU A 225 -18.89 -6.50 -11.80
C LEU A 225 -17.87 -7.32 -12.58
N ARG A 226 -17.08 -6.68 -13.42
CA ARG A 226 -16.15 -7.35 -14.34
C ARG A 226 -15.14 -8.23 -13.61
N ILE A 227 -14.96 -9.43 -14.11
CA ILE A 227 -13.92 -10.37 -13.68
C ILE A 227 -12.61 -10.15 -14.45
N ALA A 228 -12.68 -9.51 -15.62
CA ALA A 228 -11.57 -9.11 -16.49
C ALA A 228 -12.03 -8.05 -17.51
N PRO A 229 -11.18 -7.16 -18.02
CA PRO A 229 -11.51 -6.20 -19.08
C PRO A 229 -11.37 -6.77 -20.49
N GLU A 230 -10.89 -7.99 -20.67
CA GLU A 230 -10.48 -8.65 -21.92
C GLU A 230 -11.40 -8.37 -23.10
N LEU A 231 -12.70 -8.66 -22.95
CA LEU A 231 -13.65 -8.58 -24.07
C LEU A 231 -13.82 -7.15 -24.60
N TYR A 232 -13.76 -6.16 -23.74
CA TYR A 232 -13.84 -4.76 -24.12
C TYR A 232 -12.54 -4.26 -24.74
N LEU A 233 -11.38 -4.67 -24.25
CA LEU A 233 -10.08 -4.35 -24.84
C LEU A 233 -9.96 -4.95 -26.26
N LYS A 234 -10.42 -6.17 -26.47
CA LYS A 234 -10.48 -6.80 -27.80
C LYS A 234 -11.42 -6.03 -28.76
N ARG A 235 -12.55 -5.50 -28.28
CA ARG A 235 -13.43 -4.64 -29.09
C ARG A 235 -12.76 -3.36 -29.56
N LEU A 236 -11.85 -2.78 -28.75
CA LEU A 236 -11.08 -1.61 -29.13
C LEU A 236 -10.10 -1.93 -30.28
N LEU A 237 -9.47 -3.14 -30.26
CA LEU A 237 -8.67 -3.60 -31.39
C LEU A 237 -9.52 -3.76 -32.65
N VAL A 238 -10.71 -4.33 -32.55
CA VAL A 238 -11.68 -4.42 -33.67
C VAL A 238 -12.05 -3.01 -34.17
N GLY A 239 -12.14 -2.03 -33.27
CA GLY A 239 -12.41 -0.63 -33.57
C GLY A 239 -11.26 0.14 -34.21
N GLY A 240 -10.06 -0.49 -34.35
CA GLY A 240 -8.92 0.09 -35.04
C GLY A 240 -7.79 0.58 -34.14
N PHE A 241 -7.86 0.42 -32.81
CA PHE A 241 -6.66 0.60 -31.98
C PHE A 241 -5.69 -0.56 -32.23
N GLU A 242 -4.41 -0.26 -32.30
CA GLU A 242 -3.39 -1.30 -32.52
C GLU A 242 -2.74 -1.77 -31.22
N LYS A 243 -2.62 -0.88 -30.22
CA LYS A 243 -2.01 -1.17 -28.90
C LYS A 243 -2.82 -0.47 -27.82
N VAL A 244 -3.38 -1.25 -26.92
CA VAL A 244 -4.15 -0.74 -25.78
C VAL A 244 -3.75 -1.45 -24.49
N PHE A 245 -3.85 -0.75 -23.37
CA PHE A 245 -3.76 -1.36 -22.05
C PHE A 245 -4.72 -0.67 -21.08
N GLU A 246 -5.09 -1.39 -20.04
CA GLU A 246 -5.86 -0.87 -18.91
C GLU A 246 -5.25 -1.36 -17.59
N ILE A 247 -5.02 -0.44 -16.65
CA ILE A 247 -4.63 -0.75 -15.28
C ILE A 247 -5.77 -0.33 -14.38
N ASN A 248 -6.60 -1.26 -13.95
CA ASN A 248 -7.82 -0.94 -13.22
C ASN A 248 -8.29 -2.12 -12.33
N ARG A 249 -9.46 -1.93 -11.68
CA ARG A 249 -10.04 -2.92 -10.79
C ARG A 249 -10.75 -4.03 -11.56
N SER A 250 -10.57 -5.26 -11.06
CA SER A 250 -11.39 -6.42 -11.38
C SER A 250 -11.91 -7.07 -10.10
N PHE A 251 -12.99 -7.83 -10.21
CA PHE A 251 -13.76 -8.32 -9.07
C PHE A 251 -14.02 -9.81 -9.24
N ARG A 252 -13.72 -10.62 -8.21
CA ARG A 252 -13.99 -12.08 -8.21
C ARG A 252 -14.62 -12.47 -6.90
N ASN A 253 -15.82 -13.04 -6.95
CA ASN A 253 -16.61 -13.45 -5.78
C ASN A 253 -16.22 -14.87 -5.37
N GLU A 254 -15.01 -15.03 -4.89
CA GLU A 254 -14.39 -16.29 -4.53
C GLU A 254 -13.79 -16.23 -3.12
N GLY A 255 -13.11 -17.29 -2.70
CA GLY A 255 -12.48 -17.38 -1.38
C GLY A 255 -11.39 -16.33 -1.17
N ILE A 256 -11.22 -15.86 0.06
CA ILE A 256 -10.21 -14.89 0.48
C ILE A 256 -8.98 -15.62 0.99
N SER A 257 -7.79 -15.17 0.57
CA SER A 257 -6.50 -15.63 1.10
C SER A 257 -5.49 -14.47 1.15
N VAL A 258 -4.29 -14.73 1.63
CA VAL A 258 -3.20 -13.74 1.61
C VAL A 258 -2.84 -13.27 0.19
N ARG A 259 -3.14 -14.08 -0.83
CA ARG A 259 -2.88 -13.79 -2.26
C ARG A 259 -4.12 -13.39 -3.03
N HIS A 260 -5.33 -13.64 -2.50
CA HIS A 260 -6.60 -13.41 -3.19
C HIS A 260 -7.47 -12.45 -2.42
N ASN A 261 -7.80 -11.33 -3.05
CA ASN A 261 -8.74 -10.34 -2.58
C ASN A 261 -9.92 -10.25 -3.57
N PRO A 262 -11.17 -10.11 -3.11
CA PRO A 262 -12.32 -10.06 -4.02
C PRO A 262 -12.29 -8.85 -4.98
N GLU A 263 -11.57 -7.82 -4.63
CA GLU A 263 -11.31 -6.64 -5.45
C GLU A 263 -9.80 -6.43 -5.58
N PHE A 264 -9.26 -6.40 -6.78
CA PHE A 264 -7.82 -6.27 -7.02
C PHE A 264 -7.51 -5.44 -8.26
N THR A 265 -6.33 -4.85 -8.29
CA THR A 265 -5.82 -4.14 -9.47
C THR A 265 -5.18 -5.15 -10.41
N MET A 266 -5.59 -5.10 -11.67
CA MET A 266 -5.05 -5.92 -12.75
C MET A 266 -4.65 -5.02 -13.91
N MET A 267 -3.60 -5.39 -14.62
CA MET A 267 -3.24 -4.81 -15.91
C MET A 267 -3.51 -5.86 -16.99
N GLU A 268 -4.21 -5.45 -18.02
CA GLU A 268 -4.27 -6.20 -19.29
C GLU A 268 -3.82 -5.30 -20.43
N LEU A 269 -3.17 -5.89 -21.40
CA LEU A 269 -2.73 -5.21 -22.62
C LEU A 269 -2.96 -6.08 -23.84
N TYR A 270 -3.23 -5.42 -24.97
CA TYR A 270 -3.51 -6.09 -26.23
C TYR A 270 -2.82 -5.34 -27.37
N GLN A 271 -2.23 -6.10 -28.28
CA GLN A 271 -1.51 -5.56 -29.43
C GLN A 271 -1.93 -6.32 -30.70
N ALA A 272 -2.34 -5.59 -31.72
CA ALA A 272 -2.56 -6.11 -33.06
C ALA A 272 -1.22 -6.47 -33.72
N TYR A 273 -1.26 -7.41 -34.66
CA TYR A 273 -0.10 -7.85 -35.46
C TYR A 273 1.07 -8.39 -34.62
N ALA A 274 0.81 -8.88 -33.41
CA ALA A 274 1.76 -9.48 -32.49
C ALA A 274 1.35 -10.91 -32.14
N ASP A 275 2.31 -11.73 -31.74
CA ASP A 275 2.09 -13.07 -31.27
C ASP A 275 2.51 -13.24 -29.78
N TYR A 276 2.49 -14.46 -29.29
CA TYR A 276 2.83 -14.76 -27.90
C TYR A 276 4.31 -14.52 -27.59
N GLU A 277 5.21 -14.60 -28.59
CA GLU A 277 6.64 -14.34 -28.39
C GLU A 277 6.89 -12.84 -28.17
N ASP A 278 6.15 -11.97 -28.88
CA ASP A 278 6.16 -10.53 -28.63
C ASP A 278 5.73 -10.21 -27.22
N MET A 279 4.68 -10.89 -26.73
CA MET A 279 4.17 -10.70 -25.35
C MET A 279 5.14 -11.22 -24.30
N MET A 280 5.84 -12.33 -24.57
CA MET A 280 6.90 -12.80 -23.69
C MET A 280 8.06 -11.81 -23.61
N ASN A 281 8.50 -11.28 -24.74
CA ASN A 281 9.56 -10.27 -24.79
C ASN A 281 9.15 -8.99 -24.05
N LEU A 282 7.93 -8.51 -24.26
CA LEU A 282 7.41 -7.33 -23.59
C LEU A 282 7.35 -7.52 -22.07
N THR A 283 6.88 -8.69 -21.61
CA THR A 283 6.81 -9.03 -20.18
C THR A 283 8.20 -9.08 -19.54
N GLU A 284 9.14 -9.73 -20.22
CA GLU A 284 10.54 -9.80 -19.81
C GLU A 284 11.16 -8.42 -19.69
N ASP A 285 10.94 -7.55 -20.69
CA ASP A 285 11.43 -6.18 -20.70
C ASP A 285 10.85 -5.33 -19.56
N ILE A 286 9.54 -5.44 -19.29
CA ILE A 286 8.90 -4.73 -18.17
C ILE A 286 9.53 -5.13 -16.84
N ILE A 287 9.63 -6.44 -16.57
CA ILE A 287 10.10 -6.93 -15.28
C ILE A 287 11.58 -6.64 -15.10
N TYR A 288 12.40 -6.91 -16.11
CA TYR A 288 13.83 -6.62 -16.10
C TYR A 288 14.09 -5.14 -15.77
N SER A 289 13.54 -4.23 -16.57
CA SER A 289 13.80 -2.80 -16.43
C SER A 289 13.19 -2.19 -15.14
N LEU A 290 12.07 -2.74 -14.67
CA LEU A 290 11.49 -2.36 -13.40
C LEU A 290 12.37 -2.79 -12.23
N THR A 291 12.89 -4.02 -12.26
CA THR A 291 13.79 -4.55 -11.22
C THR A 291 15.08 -3.71 -11.14
N GLU A 292 15.72 -3.46 -12.28
CA GLU A 292 16.90 -2.59 -12.36
C GLU A 292 16.63 -1.20 -11.79
N LYS A 293 15.48 -0.62 -12.12
CA LYS A 293 15.10 0.71 -11.59
C LYS A 293 14.90 0.72 -10.08
N LEU A 294 14.24 -0.29 -9.52
CA LEU A 294 13.91 -0.36 -8.10
C LEU A 294 15.12 -0.74 -7.24
N HIS A 295 15.86 -1.76 -7.65
CA HIS A 295 16.91 -2.38 -6.84
C HIS A 295 18.33 -1.98 -7.25
N LYS A 296 18.51 -1.32 -8.41
CA LYS A 296 19.83 -1.01 -9.01
C LYS A 296 20.66 -2.25 -9.34
N THR A 297 19.99 -3.38 -9.43
CA THR A 297 20.54 -4.69 -9.79
C THR A 297 19.41 -5.54 -10.35
N THR A 298 19.77 -6.54 -11.15
CA THR A 298 18.86 -7.58 -11.66
C THR A 298 18.82 -8.82 -10.78
N GLU A 299 19.75 -8.91 -9.82
CA GLU A 299 19.76 -9.96 -8.80
C GLU A 299 18.99 -9.49 -7.57
N ILE A 300 17.94 -10.21 -7.22
CA ILE A 300 17.08 -9.91 -6.06
C ILE A 300 16.96 -11.12 -5.14
N GLU A 301 16.51 -10.89 -3.91
CA GLU A 301 16.15 -11.96 -2.99
C GLU A 301 14.63 -12.06 -2.88
N TYR A 302 14.09 -13.24 -3.05
CA TYR A 302 12.68 -13.55 -2.85
C TYR A 302 12.51 -14.73 -1.92
N GLU A 303 11.84 -14.54 -0.79
CA GLU A 303 11.65 -15.56 0.27
C GLU A 303 12.96 -16.24 0.72
N GLY A 304 14.05 -15.46 0.81
CA GLY A 304 15.37 -15.95 1.21
C GLY A 304 16.14 -16.68 0.10
N GLN A 305 15.65 -16.70 -1.12
CA GLN A 305 16.30 -17.31 -2.27
C GLN A 305 16.78 -16.22 -3.25
N PRO A 306 17.99 -16.34 -3.82
CA PRO A 306 18.45 -15.46 -4.87
C PRO A 306 17.68 -15.75 -6.17
N VAL A 307 17.18 -14.69 -6.80
CA VAL A 307 16.46 -14.75 -8.09
C VAL A 307 17.09 -13.76 -9.04
N SER A 308 17.54 -14.26 -10.20
CA SER A 308 18.06 -13.43 -11.28
C SER A 308 16.95 -13.05 -12.25
N MET A 309 16.82 -11.73 -12.48
CA MET A 309 15.94 -11.16 -13.52
C MET A 309 16.74 -10.82 -14.79
N GLU A 310 18.01 -11.28 -14.89
CA GLU A 310 18.85 -11.04 -16.06
C GLU A 310 18.29 -11.70 -17.32
N LYS A 311 18.40 -11.02 -18.46
CA LYS A 311 17.90 -11.49 -19.74
C LYS A 311 19.00 -12.23 -20.54
N PRO A 312 18.63 -13.16 -21.44
CA PRO A 312 17.28 -13.63 -21.77
C PRO A 312 16.73 -14.68 -20.79
N TRP A 313 15.44 -14.64 -20.52
CA TRP A 313 14.80 -15.67 -19.72
C TRP A 313 14.60 -16.98 -20.49
N ALA A 314 14.65 -18.09 -19.77
CA ALA A 314 14.42 -19.39 -20.37
C ALA A 314 12.99 -19.53 -20.92
N ARG A 315 12.88 -20.01 -22.17
CA ARG A 315 11.60 -20.32 -22.82
C ARG A 315 11.33 -21.80 -22.70
N ILE A 316 10.60 -22.21 -21.66
CA ILE A 316 10.41 -23.62 -21.32
C ILE A 316 8.94 -23.99 -21.54
N PRO A 317 8.61 -24.94 -22.43
CA PRO A 317 7.26 -25.47 -22.54
C PRO A 317 6.76 -26.04 -21.20
N MET A 318 5.49 -25.79 -20.84
CA MET A 318 4.89 -26.24 -19.57
C MET A 318 5.13 -27.72 -19.29
N LYS A 319 4.93 -28.60 -20.27
CA LYS A 319 5.17 -30.03 -20.10
C LYS A 319 6.63 -30.37 -19.73
N VAL A 320 7.57 -29.62 -20.26
CA VAL A 320 9.00 -29.78 -19.95
C VAL A 320 9.31 -29.28 -18.54
N ALA A 321 8.76 -28.12 -18.17
CA ALA A 321 8.89 -27.57 -16.82
C ALA A 321 8.38 -28.53 -15.76
N VAL A 322 7.14 -29.03 -15.92
CA VAL A 322 6.53 -30.01 -15.01
C VAL A 322 7.34 -31.30 -14.95
N LYS A 323 7.75 -31.84 -16.10
CA LYS A 323 8.57 -33.05 -16.13
C LYS A 323 9.92 -32.89 -15.42
N ASN A 324 10.59 -31.75 -15.59
CA ASN A 324 11.90 -31.50 -14.98
C ASN A 324 11.83 -31.40 -13.44
N VAL A 325 10.75 -30.86 -12.91
CA VAL A 325 10.58 -30.66 -11.45
C VAL A 325 9.97 -31.89 -10.78
N THR A 326 8.93 -32.47 -11.37
CA THR A 326 8.11 -33.50 -10.71
C THR A 326 8.33 -34.91 -11.26
N GLY A 327 8.98 -35.06 -12.40
CA GLY A 327 9.05 -36.33 -13.13
C GLY A 327 7.74 -36.72 -13.84
N TYR A 328 6.69 -35.89 -13.80
CA TYR A 328 5.42 -36.15 -14.50
C TYR A 328 5.60 -35.94 -16.00
N ASP A 329 5.70 -37.04 -16.73
CA ASP A 329 5.86 -37.01 -18.19
C ASP A 329 4.51 -37.25 -18.88
N ILE A 330 3.84 -36.17 -19.29
CA ILE A 330 2.53 -36.26 -19.95
C ILE A 330 2.58 -37.02 -21.29
N ASP A 331 3.72 -37.01 -21.98
CA ASP A 331 3.86 -37.72 -23.25
C ASP A 331 3.95 -39.24 -23.07
N ALA A 332 4.38 -39.71 -21.88
CA ALA A 332 4.39 -41.12 -21.51
C ALA A 332 3.06 -41.63 -20.94
N ILE A 333 2.17 -40.75 -20.51
CA ILE A 333 0.87 -41.08 -19.94
C ILE A 333 -0.16 -41.27 -21.05
N THR A 334 -0.84 -42.41 -21.06
CA THR A 334 -1.76 -42.78 -22.13
C THR A 334 -3.22 -42.53 -21.80
N THR A 335 -3.61 -42.65 -20.53
CA THR A 335 -4.99 -42.50 -20.08
C THR A 335 -5.16 -41.46 -18.97
N ASP A 336 -6.40 -40.98 -18.78
CA ASP A 336 -6.70 -40.03 -17.70
C ASP A 336 -6.60 -40.73 -16.33
N GLU A 337 -6.90 -42.01 -16.21
CA GLU A 337 -6.76 -42.81 -14.99
C GLU A 337 -5.30 -42.91 -14.55
N GLU A 338 -4.39 -43.15 -15.50
CA GLU A 338 -2.96 -43.18 -15.24
C GLU A 338 -2.45 -41.78 -14.76
N ALA A 339 -2.95 -40.73 -15.38
CA ALA A 339 -2.64 -39.33 -14.99
C ALA A 339 -3.13 -39.04 -13.57
N ILE A 340 -4.33 -39.47 -13.20
CA ILE A 340 -4.88 -39.32 -11.85
C ILE A 340 -4.03 -40.04 -10.81
N LEU A 341 -3.56 -41.24 -11.10
CA LEU A 341 -2.70 -42.01 -10.21
C LEU A 341 -1.35 -41.27 -10.00
N LYS A 342 -0.74 -40.78 -11.04
CA LYS A 342 0.52 -40.02 -10.98
C LYS A 342 0.36 -38.71 -10.21
N ALA A 343 -0.71 -37.95 -10.43
CA ALA A 343 -1.00 -36.74 -9.67
C ALA A 343 -1.15 -37.02 -8.17
N LYS A 344 -1.81 -38.13 -7.80
CA LYS A 344 -1.93 -38.58 -6.40
C LYS A 344 -0.56 -38.95 -5.79
N GLU A 345 0.31 -39.64 -6.55
CA GLU A 345 1.66 -39.96 -6.12
C GLU A 345 2.49 -38.70 -5.82
N LEU A 346 2.23 -37.61 -6.55
CA LEU A 346 2.85 -36.30 -6.34
C LEU A 346 2.22 -35.51 -5.18
N GLY A 347 1.16 -36.04 -4.54
CA GLY A 347 0.48 -35.36 -3.44
C GLY A 347 -0.46 -34.24 -3.87
N ILE A 348 -0.81 -34.16 -5.15
CA ILE A 348 -1.72 -33.12 -5.67
C ILE A 348 -3.13 -33.33 -5.11
N PRO A 349 -3.75 -32.32 -4.48
CA PRO A 349 -5.09 -32.42 -3.93
C PRO A 349 -6.14 -32.52 -5.05
N LEU A 350 -6.82 -33.64 -5.15
CA LEU A 350 -7.87 -33.85 -6.14
C LEU A 350 -9.27 -33.86 -5.49
N ASP A 351 -10.17 -33.05 -6.02
CA ASP A 351 -11.59 -33.05 -5.61
C ASP A 351 -12.30 -34.30 -6.17
N LYS A 352 -12.92 -35.08 -5.28
CA LYS A 352 -13.61 -36.32 -5.63
C LYS A 352 -14.82 -36.12 -6.54
N ASN A 353 -15.36 -34.90 -6.61
CA ASN A 353 -16.54 -34.55 -7.39
C ASN A 353 -16.18 -33.97 -8.77
N LYS A 354 -14.90 -33.86 -9.11
CA LYS A 354 -14.43 -33.34 -10.40
C LYS A 354 -13.88 -34.46 -11.28
N THR A 355 -14.13 -34.34 -12.56
CA THR A 355 -13.50 -35.16 -13.60
C THR A 355 -12.21 -34.48 -14.06
N TYR A 356 -11.14 -35.23 -14.15
CA TYR A 356 -9.84 -34.74 -14.55
C TYR A 356 -9.39 -35.41 -15.85
N THR A 357 -8.90 -34.59 -16.77
CA THR A 357 -8.19 -35.11 -17.96
C THR A 357 -6.70 -35.01 -17.72
N LYS A 358 -5.90 -35.77 -18.45
CA LYS A 358 -4.41 -35.71 -18.35
C LYS A 358 -3.83 -34.32 -18.60
N PHE A 359 -4.46 -33.53 -19.49
CA PHE A 359 -4.04 -32.16 -19.76
C PHE A 359 -4.48 -31.18 -18.67
N GLY A 360 -5.69 -31.37 -18.10
CA GLY A 360 -6.15 -30.61 -16.94
C GLY A 360 -5.28 -30.87 -15.71
N LEU A 361 -4.81 -32.11 -15.52
CA LEU A 361 -3.86 -32.44 -14.45
C LEU A 361 -2.47 -31.87 -14.68
N LEU A 362 -2.00 -31.79 -15.91
CA LEU A 362 -0.73 -31.09 -16.22
C LEU A 362 -0.78 -29.64 -15.76
N ASN A 363 -1.88 -28.94 -16.06
CA ASN A 363 -2.06 -27.55 -15.63
C ASN A 363 -2.11 -27.46 -14.09
N LEU A 364 -2.89 -28.33 -13.43
CA LEU A 364 -2.99 -28.34 -11.96
C LEU A 364 -1.63 -28.61 -11.28
N ILE A 365 -0.83 -29.55 -11.80
CA ILE A 365 0.51 -29.85 -11.28
C ILE A 365 1.46 -28.68 -11.51
N PHE A 366 1.27 -27.91 -12.58
CA PHE A 366 2.08 -26.73 -12.87
C PHE A 366 1.78 -25.56 -11.93
N GLU A 367 0.52 -25.45 -11.47
CA GLU A 367 0.07 -24.38 -10.57
C GLU A 367 0.44 -24.62 -9.10
N GLU A 368 0.60 -25.88 -8.66
CA GLU A 368 0.99 -26.30 -7.31
C GLU A 368 2.52 -26.37 -7.16
#